data_67860952c8dc58782bd153ed21d9f642
#
_entry.id   67860952c8dc58782bd153ed21d9f642
#
_cell.length_a   1.000
_cell.length_b   1.000
_cell.length_c   1.000
_cell.angle_alpha   90.00
_cell.angle_beta   90.00
_cell.angle_gamma   90.00
#
_symmetry.space_group_name_H-M   'P 1'
#
loop_
_entity.id
_entity.type
_entity.pdbx_description
1 polymer ?
#
loop_
_entity_poly.entity_id
_entity_poly.type
_entity_poly.pdbx_seq_one_letter_code
_entity_poly.pdbx_strand_id
1 'polypeptide(L)'
;MVDWLEQIDEDTLVLVANSRLLKVVQQRFAQRQQELGNTVWESPRIYTWYGYLAEQYKFWRRHQLDAPSLLSSSQERLLWQISLERILRNGQRSELMDKPRAAKLAQRSYLMMQEWQISLEQLRDQNDQDGQLFAQWIDEFKRVCDSRGWLDNAALNG
;
A
#
# COMPACT_ATOMS: atom_id res chain seq x y z
N MET A 1 -1.31 -1.95 -35.77
CA MET A 1 -1.65 -2.04 -34.33
C MET A 1 -1.58 -0.61 -33.86
N VAL A 2 -2.72 -0.01 -33.51
CA VAL A 2 -2.75 1.38 -33.01
C VAL A 2 -1.94 1.41 -31.72
N ASP A 3 -0.92 2.27 -31.65
CA ASP A 3 -0.13 2.43 -30.42
C ASP A 3 -1.02 3.18 -29.41
N TRP A 4 -1.56 2.46 -28.42
CA TRP A 4 -2.44 3.03 -27.41
C TRP A 4 -1.81 4.19 -26.62
N LEU A 5 -0.45 4.30 -26.65
CA LEU A 5 0.26 5.43 -26.08
C LEU A 5 -0.06 6.76 -26.79
N GLU A 6 -0.49 6.72 -28.07
CA GLU A 6 -0.94 7.90 -28.80
C GLU A 6 -2.25 8.48 -28.29
N GLN A 7 -3.01 7.68 -27.55
CA GLN A 7 -4.30 8.06 -26.98
C GLN A 7 -4.18 8.65 -25.56
N ILE A 8 -2.95 8.70 -25.01
CA ILE A 8 -2.71 9.29 -23.69
C ILE A 8 -2.54 10.80 -23.87
N ASP A 9 -3.51 11.54 -23.39
CA ASP A 9 -3.54 12.99 -23.27
C ASP A 9 -3.60 13.43 -21.81
N GLU A 10 -3.75 14.73 -21.55
CA GLU A 10 -3.83 15.33 -20.21
C GLU A 10 -5.03 14.85 -19.39
N ASP A 11 -6.14 14.49 -20.07
CA ASP A 11 -7.37 14.03 -19.44
C ASP A 11 -7.40 12.50 -19.24
N THR A 12 -6.48 11.79 -19.89
CA THR A 12 -6.46 10.33 -19.85
C THR A 12 -5.88 9.80 -18.53
N LEU A 13 -6.67 9.02 -17.80
CA LEU A 13 -6.24 8.25 -16.64
C LEU A 13 -5.93 6.80 -17.05
N VAL A 14 -4.69 6.38 -16.84
CA VAL A 14 -4.26 4.99 -17.09
C VAL A 14 -4.03 4.28 -15.78
N LEU A 15 -4.77 3.19 -15.54
CA LEU A 15 -4.54 2.31 -14.40
C LEU A 15 -3.81 1.05 -14.84
N VAL A 16 -2.73 0.73 -14.15
CA VAL A 16 -1.89 -0.44 -14.42
C VAL A 16 -1.88 -1.42 -13.26
N ALA A 17 -1.71 -2.70 -13.56
CA ALA A 17 -1.83 -3.78 -12.60
C ALA A 17 -0.76 -3.76 -11.49
N ASN A 18 0.42 -3.21 -11.74
CA ASN A 18 1.52 -3.20 -10.77
C ASN A 18 2.57 -2.13 -11.06
N SER A 19 3.44 -1.88 -10.07
CA SER A 19 4.49 -0.86 -10.14
C SER A 19 5.58 -1.13 -11.20
N ARG A 20 5.77 -2.39 -11.62
CA ARG A 20 6.70 -2.71 -12.71
C ARG A 20 6.13 -2.23 -14.04
N LEU A 21 4.85 -2.53 -14.30
CA LEU A 21 4.17 -2.08 -15.49
C LEU A 21 4.06 -0.54 -15.53
N LEU A 22 3.79 0.08 -14.38
CA LEU A 22 3.80 1.54 -14.23
C LEU A 22 5.10 2.15 -14.78
N LYS A 23 6.25 1.65 -14.32
CA LYS A 23 7.56 2.14 -14.78
C LYS A 23 7.77 1.94 -16.28
N VAL A 24 7.39 0.77 -16.81
CA VAL A 24 7.52 0.47 -18.25
C VAL A 24 6.68 1.42 -19.09
N VAL A 25 5.43 1.67 -18.69
CA VAL A 25 4.52 2.57 -19.41
C VAL A 25 5.05 4.01 -19.37
N GLN A 26 5.47 4.49 -18.20
CA GLN A 26 6.05 5.82 -18.04
C GLN A 26 7.32 6.00 -18.89
N GLN A 27 8.20 5.00 -18.92
CA GLN A 27 9.41 5.05 -19.75
C GLN A 27 9.08 5.09 -21.25
N ARG A 28 8.13 4.27 -21.71
CA ARG A 28 7.71 4.27 -23.11
C ARG A 28 7.08 5.60 -23.52
N PHE A 29 6.25 6.16 -22.66
CA PHE A 29 5.66 7.48 -22.89
C PHE A 29 6.76 8.55 -23.01
N ALA A 30 7.72 8.58 -22.09
CA ALA A 30 8.84 9.53 -22.11
C ALA A 30 9.69 9.36 -23.39
N GLN A 31 10.03 8.12 -23.78
CA GLN A 31 10.76 7.84 -25.00
C GLN A 31 10.01 8.38 -26.24
N ARG A 32 8.69 8.16 -26.31
CA ARG A 32 7.90 8.67 -27.42
C ARG A 32 7.87 10.19 -27.46
N GLN A 33 7.77 10.88 -26.33
CA GLN A 33 7.84 12.34 -26.30
C GLN A 33 9.18 12.85 -26.87
N GLN A 34 10.27 12.17 -26.54
CA GLN A 34 11.59 12.48 -27.08
C GLN A 34 11.66 12.24 -28.60
N GLU A 35 11.09 11.13 -29.10
CA GLU A 35 11.03 10.83 -30.55
C GLU A 35 10.20 11.87 -31.33
N LEU A 36 9.20 12.48 -30.68
CA LEU A 36 8.41 13.59 -31.21
C LEU A 36 9.14 14.95 -31.15
N GLY A 37 10.36 14.98 -30.60
CA GLY A 37 11.17 16.20 -30.46
C GLY A 37 10.79 17.05 -29.23
N ASN A 38 9.93 16.59 -28.36
CA ASN A 38 9.58 17.30 -27.15
C ASN A 38 10.71 17.22 -26.12
N THR A 39 11.14 18.37 -25.60
CA THR A 39 12.14 18.46 -24.52
C THR A 39 11.50 18.61 -23.14
N VAL A 40 10.26 19.05 -23.10
CA VAL A 40 9.44 19.18 -21.87
C VAL A 40 8.03 18.69 -22.20
N TRP A 41 7.44 17.92 -21.28
CA TRP A 41 6.06 17.45 -21.39
C TRP A 41 5.43 17.33 -20.02
N GLU A 42 4.13 17.36 -19.96
CA GLU A 42 3.38 17.08 -18.75
C GLU A 42 3.40 15.58 -18.42
N SER A 43 3.56 15.24 -17.14
CA SER A 43 3.60 13.84 -16.73
C SER A 43 2.21 13.20 -16.89
N PRO A 44 2.10 12.08 -17.64
CA PRO A 44 0.82 11.44 -17.85
C PRO A 44 0.26 10.88 -16.53
N ARG A 45 -1.07 10.85 -16.41
CA ARG A 45 -1.79 10.33 -15.23
C ARG A 45 -1.83 8.81 -15.24
N ILE A 46 -0.68 8.18 -15.00
CA ILE A 46 -0.51 6.72 -14.97
C ILE A 46 -0.26 6.28 -13.54
N TYR A 47 -1.11 5.40 -13.00
CA TYR A 47 -1.05 4.94 -11.63
C TYR A 47 -1.28 3.44 -11.52
N THR A 48 -0.82 2.81 -10.43
CA THR A 48 -1.44 1.59 -9.93
C THR A 48 -2.74 1.96 -9.21
N TRP A 49 -3.63 0.98 -8.99
CA TRP A 49 -4.88 1.22 -8.25
C TRP A 49 -4.64 1.92 -6.91
N TYR A 50 -3.78 1.35 -6.07
CA TYR A 50 -3.44 1.95 -4.77
C TYR A 50 -2.74 3.31 -4.89
N GLY A 51 -1.91 3.48 -5.91
CA GLY A 51 -1.28 4.77 -6.19
C GLY A 51 -2.31 5.84 -6.51
N TYR A 52 -3.32 5.50 -7.29
CA TYR A 52 -4.43 6.39 -7.61
C TYR A 52 -5.24 6.76 -6.36
N LEU A 53 -5.66 5.76 -5.58
CA LEU A 53 -6.40 6.00 -4.34
C LEU A 53 -5.61 6.88 -3.37
N ALA A 54 -4.31 6.64 -3.22
CA ALA A 54 -3.44 7.46 -2.37
C ALA A 54 -3.37 8.92 -2.83
N GLU A 55 -3.32 9.18 -4.14
CA GLU A 55 -3.35 10.55 -4.67
C GLU A 55 -4.72 11.21 -4.46
N GLN A 56 -5.83 10.48 -4.67
CA GLN A 56 -7.18 10.99 -4.40
C GLN A 56 -7.34 11.31 -2.90
N TYR A 57 -6.87 10.44 -2.01
CA TYR A 57 -6.92 10.67 -0.58
C TYR A 57 -6.10 11.90 -0.17
N LYS A 58 -4.89 12.07 -0.69
CA LYS A 58 -4.05 13.24 -0.42
C LYS A 58 -4.73 14.54 -0.88
N PHE A 59 -5.36 14.50 -2.05
CA PHE A 59 -6.11 15.65 -2.56
C PHE A 59 -7.29 16.00 -1.65
N TRP A 60 -8.11 15.03 -1.29
CA TRP A 60 -9.24 15.19 -0.38
C TRP A 60 -8.79 15.70 0.99
N ARG A 61 -7.71 15.14 1.54
CA ARG A 61 -7.19 15.50 2.86
C ARG A 61 -6.74 16.95 2.95
N ARG A 62 -6.33 17.60 1.87
CA ARG A 62 -5.94 19.02 1.88
C ARG A 62 -7.07 19.94 2.37
N HIS A 63 -8.30 19.49 2.25
CA HIS A 63 -9.51 20.22 2.66
C HIS A 63 -10.11 19.70 3.96
N GLN A 64 -9.46 18.73 4.62
CA GLN A 64 -9.92 18.08 5.85
C GLN A 64 -8.80 18.08 6.89
N LEU A 65 -8.81 19.08 7.78
CA LEU A 65 -7.73 19.30 8.75
C LEU A 65 -7.54 18.15 9.74
N ASP A 66 -8.64 17.47 10.11
CA ASP A 66 -8.64 16.39 11.09
C ASP A 66 -8.51 15.00 10.45
N ALA A 67 -8.38 14.91 9.13
CA ALA A 67 -8.26 13.61 8.46
C ALA A 67 -6.92 12.92 8.79
N PRO A 68 -6.92 11.59 8.98
CA PRO A 68 -5.72 10.81 9.28
C PRO A 68 -4.61 11.03 8.24
N SER A 69 -3.36 10.88 8.66
CA SER A 69 -2.22 10.93 7.74
C SER A 69 -1.99 9.57 7.09
N LEU A 70 -2.04 9.51 5.77
CA LEU A 70 -1.75 8.28 5.03
C LEU A 70 -0.27 7.91 5.19
N LEU A 71 -0.01 6.69 5.65
CA LEU A 71 1.32 6.13 5.73
C LEU A 71 1.87 5.82 4.33
N SER A 72 3.13 6.17 4.08
CA SER A 72 3.86 5.62 2.94
C SER A 72 4.13 4.12 3.14
N SER A 73 4.32 3.37 2.07
CA SER A 73 4.64 1.93 2.15
C SER A 73 5.86 1.62 3.02
N SER A 74 6.83 2.53 3.09
CA SER A 74 8.01 2.38 3.93
C SER A 74 7.70 2.61 5.41
N GLN A 75 6.91 3.63 5.73
CA GLN A 75 6.46 3.91 7.10
C GLN A 75 5.57 2.78 7.62
N GLU A 76 4.65 2.31 6.80
CA GLU A 76 3.76 1.19 7.13
C GLU A 76 4.57 -0.08 7.43
N ARG A 77 5.58 -0.41 6.59
CA ARG A 77 6.47 -1.55 6.83
C ARG A 77 7.23 -1.44 8.14
N LEU A 78 7.77 -0.25 8.44
CA LEU A 78 8.45 0.01 9.70
C LEU A 78 7.49 -0.17 10.89
N LEU A 79 6.27 0.33 10.76
CA LEU A 79 5.26 0.18 11.80
C LEU A 79 4.89 -1.29 12.03
N TRP A 80 4.74 -2.09 10.96
CA TRP A 80 4.58 -3.53 11.08
C TRP A 80 5.72 -4.18 11.84
N GLN A 81 6.98 -3.83 11.52
CA GLN A 81 8.14 -4.35 12.24
C GLN A 81 8.09 -4.00 13.74
N ILE A 82 7.77 -2.76 14.09
CA ILE A 82 7.64 -2.32 15.48
C ILE A 82 6.51 -3.08 16.19
N SER A 83 5.37 -3.28 15.54
CA SER A 83 4.23 -4.00 16.09
C SER A 83 4.57 -5.47 16.37
N LEU A 84 5.23 -6.13 15.41
CA LEU A 84 5.74 -7.48 15.61
C LEU A 84 6.70 -7.56 16.80
N GLU A 85 7.67 -6.66 16.89
CA GLU A 85 8.65 -6.65 17.97
C GLU A 85 8.01 -6.49 19.35
N ARG A 86 6.98 -5.67 19.47
CA ARG A 86 6.27 -5.50 20.74
C ARG A 86 5.58 -6.78 21.20
N ILE A 87 4.87 -7.43 20.28
CA ILE A 87 4.15 -8.69 20.59
C ILE A 87 5.15 -9.81 20.92
N LEU A 88 6.24 -9.94 20.13
CA LEU A 88 7.24 -10.98 20.33
C LEU A 88 8.05 -10.81 21.63
N ARG A 89 8.32 -9.58 22.07
CA ARG A 89 8.98 -9.33 23.38
C ARG A 89 8.16 -9.84 24.57
N ASN A 90 6.84 -9.77 24.44
CA ASN A 90 5.93 -10.24 25.49
C ASN A 90 5.77 -11.77 25.49
N GLY A 91 6.21 -12.48 24.46
CA GLY A 91 5.95 -13.91 24.23
C GLY A 91 7.19 -14.73 23.87
N GLN A 92 8.33 -14.65 24.56
CA GLN A 92 9.51 -15.58 24.49
C GLN A 92 9.93 -16.22 23.14
N ARG A 93 9.32 -15.88 22.01
CA ARG A 93 9.57 -16.44 20.66
C ARG A 93 10.48 -15.57 19.78
N SER A 94 11.17 -14.63 20.36
CA SER A 94 11.82 -13.50 19.66
C SER A 94 13.10 -13.86 18.86
N GLU A 95 13.77 -14.98 19.13
CA GLU A 95 15.17 -15.16 18.70
C GLU A 95 15.33 -15.77 17.28
N LEU A 96 14.32 -16.40 16.73
CA LEU A 96 14.43 -17.17 15.49
C LEU A 96 13.74 -16.54 14.26
N MET A 97 13.16 -15.36 14.38
CA MET A 97 12.36 -14.77 13.31
C MET A 97 13.11 -13.65 12.58
N ASP A 98 13.22 -13.76 11.25
CA ASP A 98 13.62 -12.65 10.39
C ASP A 98 12.50 -11.57 10.41
N LYS A 99 12.61 -10.62 11.34
CA LYS A 99 11.61 -9.58 11.59
C LYS A 99 11.27 -8.74 10.36
N PRO A 100 12.25 -8.25 9.56
CA PRO A 100 11.96 -7.53 8.33
C PRO A 100 11.15 -8.34 7.31
N ARG A 101 11.47 -9.62 7.18
CA ARG A 101 10.75 -10.54 6.28
C ARG A 101 9.34 -10.83 6.79
N ALA A 102 9.20 -11.06 8.10
CA ALA A 102 7.89 -11.28 8.74
C ALA A 102 7.00 -10.03 8.62
N ALA A 103 7.54 -8.83 8.85
CA ALA A 103 6.82 -7.57 8.69
C ALA A 103 6.31 -7.36 7.26
N LYS A 104 7.16 -7.67 6.25
CA LYS A 104 6.76 -7.59 4.84
C LYS A 104 5.65 -8.59 4.51
N LEU A 105 5.73 -9.80 5.05
CA LEU A 105 4.69 -10.82 4.88
C LEU A 105 3.39 -10.39 5.55
N ALA A 106 3.44 -9.92 6.79
CA ALA A 106 2.28 -9.44 7.54
C ALA A 106 1.57 -8.28 6.81
N GLN A 107 2.32 -7.28 6.35
CA GLN A 107 1.77 -6.18 5.55
C GLN A 107 1.03 -6.68 4.31
N ARG A 108 1.64 -7.62 3.57
CA ARG A 108 1.04 -8.18 2.34
C ARG A 108 -0.20 -9.03 2.64
N SER A 109 -0.13 -9.87 3.68
CA SER A 109 -1.27 -10.70 4.09
C SER A 109 -2.44 -9.86 4.58
N TYR A 110 -2.17 -8.80 5.33
CA TYR A 110 -3.19 -7.86 5.78
C TYR A 110 -3.88 -7.16 4.61
N LEU A 111 -3.12 -6.69 3.61
CA LEU A 111 -3.68 -6.11 2.41
C LEU A 111 -4.60 -7.10 1.67
N MET A 112 -4.16 -8.35 1.51
CA MET A 112 -4.98 -9.41 0.89
C MET A 112 -6.26 -9.69 1.69
N MET A 113 -6.19 -9.70 3.02
CA MET A 113 -7.39 -9.86 3.87
C MET A 113 -8.41 -8.76 3.59
N GLN A 114 -7.96 -7.51 3.48
CA GLN A 114 -8.86 -6.40 3.19
C GLN A 114 -9.44 -6.50 1.77
N GLU A 115 -8.63 -6.85 0.78
CA GLU A 115 -9.10 -7.06 -0.60
C GLU A 115 -10.17 -8.17 -0.71
N TRP A 116 -10.01 -9.23 0.07
CA TRP A 116 -10.93 -10.38 0.06
C TRP A 116 -12.01 -10.29 1.13
N GLN A 117 -12.08 -9.19 1.86
CA GLN A 117 -13.05 -8.95 2.93
C GLN A 117 -13.04 -10.05 4.01
N ILE A 118 -11.87 -10.62 4.27
CA ILE A 118 -11.68 -11.60 5.35
C ILE A 118 -11.66 -10.85 6.68
N SER A 119 -12.58 -11.19 7.59
CA SER A 119 -12.65 -10.55 8.88
C SER A 119 -11.56 -11.04 9.84
N LEU A 120 -11.19 -10.19 10.80
CA LEU A 120 -10.24 -10.56 11.84
C LEU A 120 -10.81 -11.66 12.77
N GLU A 121 -12.14 -11.73 12.92
CA GLU A 121 -12.83 -12.78 13.68
C GLU A 121 -12.65 -14.14 13.00
N GLN A 122 -12.83 -14.22 11.70
CA GLN A 122 -12.59 -15.45 10.94
C GLN A 122 -11.15 -15.95 11.10
N LEU A 123 -10.19 -15.05 11.23
CA LEU A 123 -8.79 -15.40 11.47
C LEU A 123 -8.57 -15.95 12.90
N ARG A 124 -9.25 -15.39 13.90
CA ARG A 124 -9.17 -15.83 15.30
C ARG A 124 -9.86 -17.16 15.55
N ASP A 125 -10.92 -17.44 14.83
CA ASP A 125 -11.70 -18.67 14.95
C ASP A 125 -10.97 -19.91 14.37
N GLN A 126 -9.94 -19.68 13.55
CA GLN A 126 -9.08 -20.77 13.11
C GLN A 126 -8.24 -21.25 14.30
N ASN A 127 -8.31 -22.57 14.58
CA ASN A 127 -7.54 -23.20 15.66
C ASN A 127 -6.06 -23.34 15.29
N ASP A 128 -5.49 -22.27 14.70
CA ASP A 128 -4.13 -22.15 14.20
C ASP A 128 -3.38 -21.07 14.97
N GLN A 129 -2.25 -21.46 15.57
CA GLN A 129 -1.42 -20.56 16.37
C GLN A 129 -0.84 -19.39 15.53
N ASP A 130 -0.52 -19.64 14.27
CA ASP A 130 0.06 -18.61 13.39
C ASP A 130 -1.01 -17.59 13.01
N GLY A 131 -2.24 -18.02 12.75
CA GLY A 131 -3.39 -17.13 12.51
C GLY A 131 -3.70 -16.26 13.72
N GLN A 132 -3.71 -16.85 14.92
CA GLN A 132 -3.92 -16.11 16.16
C GLN A 132 -2.81 -15.09 16.44
N LEU A 133 -1.55 -15.45 16.19
CA LEU A 133 -0.42 -14.54 16.34
C LEU A 133 -0.51 -13.40 15.31
N PHE A 134 -0.86 -13.69 14.08
CA PHE A 134 -1.07 -12.69 13.05
C PHE A 134 -2.21 -11.71 13.41
N ALA A 135 -3.31 -12.21 13.98
CA ALA A 135 -4.38 -11.37 14.49
C ALA A 135 -3.89 -10.38 15.57
N GLN A 136 -3.03 -10.84 16.50
CA GLN A 136 -2.42 -9.96 17.50
C GLN A 136 -1.53 -8.87 16.87
N TRP A 137 -0.80 -9.19 15.82
CA TRP A 137 0.01 -8.21 15.08
C TRP A 137 -0.87 -7.15 14.41
N ILE A 138 -2.00 -7.55 13.82
CA ILE A 138 -2.98 -6.64 13.22
C ILE A 138 -3.57 -5.71 14.30
N ASP A 139 -3.97 -6.26 15.46
CA ASP A 139 -4.51 -5.45 16.55
C ASP A 139 -3.53 -4.39 17.03
N GLU A 140 -2.25 -4.76 17.24
CA GLU A 140 -1.22 -3.82 17.66
C GLU A 140 -0.94 -2.77 16.58
N PHE A 141 -0.86 -3.18 15.33
CA PHE A 141 -0.67 -2.28 14.19
C PHE A 141 -1.80 -1.25 14.11
N LYS A 142 -3.05 -1.69 14.14
CA LYS A 142 -4.24 -0.81 14.12
C LYS A 142 -4.26 0.12 15.33
N ARG A 143 -4.02 -0.41 16.52
CA ARG A 143 -3.97 0.38 17.75
C ARG A 143 -2.98 1.54 17.65
N VAL A 144 -1.80 1.31 17.04
CA VAL A 144 -0.81 2.38 16.86
C VAL A 144 -1.27 3.37 15.79
N CYS A 145 -1.84 2.90 14.67
CA CYS A 145 -2.40 3.78 13.65
C CYS A 145 -3.45 4.72 14.26
N ASP A 146 -4.42 4.18 14.98
CA ASP A 146 -5.51 4.95 15.59
C ASP A 146 -4.99 5.98 16.61
N SER A 147 -4.04 5.55 17.47
CA SER A 147 -3.47 6.44 18.50
C SER A 147 -2.66 7.62 17.93
N ARG A 148 -2.24 7.53 16.68
CA ARG A 148 -1.41 8.52 15.98
C ARG A 148 -2.17 9.30 14.90
N GLY A 149 -3.44 8.98 14.65
CA GLY A 149 -4.18 9.52 13.53
C GLY A 149 -3.55 9.16 12.18
N TRP A 150 -3.10 7.92 12.04
CA TRP A 150 -2.52 7.39 10.81
C TRP A 150 -3.51 6.47 10.10
N LEU A 151 -3.48 6.53 8.77
CA LEU A 151 -4.24 5.65 7.89
C LEU A 151 -3.26 4.74 7.14
N ASP A 152 -3.54 3.45 7.13
CA ASP A 152 -2.80 2.48 6.34
C ASP A 152 -3.34 2.39 4.90
N ASN A 153 -2.53 1.82 3.99
CA ASN A 153 -2.92 1.71 2.59
C ASN A 153 -4.08 0.74 2.35
N ALA A 154 -4.29 -0.24 3.22
CA ALA A 154 -5.38 -1.20 3.10
C ALA A 154 -6.74 -0.55 3.37
N ALA A 155 -6.78 0.45 4.26
CA ALA A 155 -7.99 1.22 4.58
C ALA A 155 -8.47 2.12 3.43
N LEU A 156 -7.67 2.33 2.38
CA LEU A 156 -8.11 3.08 1.20
C LEU A 156 -9.13 2.34 0.32
N ASN A 157 -9.34 1.05 0.55
CA ASN A 157 -10.30 0.23 -0.22
C ASN A 157 -11.67 0.10 0.46
N GLY A 158 -11.82 0.64 1.68
CA GLY A 158 -13.03 0.52 2.49
C GLY A 158 -14.00 1.67 2.35
#